data_a4b5916df32290c5dab9987a818dfe34
#
_entry.id   a4b5916df32290c5dab9987a818dfe34
#
_cell.length_a   1.000
_cell.length_b   1.000
_cell.length_c   1.000
_cell.angle_alpha   90.00
_cell.angle_beta   90.00
_cell.angle_gamma   90.00
#
_symmetry.space_group_name_H-M   'P 1'
#
loop_
_entity.id
_entity.type
_entity.pdbx_description
1 polymer ?
#
loop_
_entity_poly.entity_id
_entity_poly.type
_entity_poly.pdbx_seq_one_letter_code
_entity_poly.pdbx_strand_id
1 'polypeptide(L)'
;MMEESIKGICKSMGAKYNFDYQYGQPELINDDDAVDILLEAAKEVVGERNCIDLKDPVMGGEDFSEYLQIVKGAFFRLGTCSEEKETCVPQHNSRFDVDDDALRVGMKVMANTALRAIERLENGK
;
A
#
# COMPACT_ATOMS: atom_id res chain seq x y z
N MET A 1 -19.16 -14.32 -12.83
CA MET A 1 -18.53 -15.58 -12.37
C MET A 1 -18.97 -15.99 -10.96
N MET A 2 -18.82 -15.18 -9.88
CA MET A 2 -19.28 -15.58 -8.52
C MET A 2 -20.78 -15.89 -8.48
N GLU A 3 -21.63 -15.02 -8.99
CA GLU A 3 -23.08 -15.24 -8.99
C GLU A 3 -23.48 -16.48 -9.77
N GLU A 4 -22.86 -16.76 -10.92
CA GLU A 4 -23.11 -17.98 -11.70
C GLU A 4 -22.73 -19.25 -10.95
N SER A 5 -21.64 -19.22 -10.17
CA SER A 5 -21.26 -20.34 -9.33
C SER A 5 -22.27 -20.57 -8.20
N ILE A 6 -22.69 -19.50 -7.52
CA ILE A 6 -23.71 -19.57 -6.47
C ILE A 6 -25.02 -20.12 -7.02
N LYS A 7 -25.47 -19.58 -8.16
CA LYS A 7 -26.67 -20.05 -8.85
C LYS A 7 -26.62 -21.53 -9.21
N GLY A 8 -25.47 -21.99 -9.72
CA GLY A 8 -25.28 -23.40 -10.07
C GLY A 8 -25.39 -24.32 -8.85
N ILE A 9 -24.70 -23.98 -7.76
CA ILE A 9 -24.72 -24.75 -6.50
C ILE A 9 -26.14 -24.74 -5.89
N CYS A 10 -26.76 -23.59 -5.78
CA CYS A 10 -28.11 -23.46 -5.21
C CYS A 10 -29.13 -24.28 -6.03
N LYS A 11 -29.04 -24.22 -7.37
CA LYS A 11 -29.90 -25.02 -8.25
C LYS A 11 -29.74 -26.51 -8.04
N SER A 12 -28.51 -27.00 -7.91
CA SER A 12 -28.24 -28.43 -7.70
C SER A 12 -28.77 -28.95 -6.35
N MET A 13 -28.85 -28.06 -5.36
CA MET A 13 -29.29 -28.38 -3.99
C MET A 13 -30.76 -28.02 -3.72
N GLY A 14 -31.50 -27.49 -4.71
CA GLY A 14 -32.88 -27.01 -4.53
C GLY A 14 -33.00 -25.82 -3.57
N ALA A 15 -31.93 -25.07 -3.38
CA ALA A 15 -31.89 -23.90 -2.52
C ALA A 15 -32.20 -22.60 -3.27
N LYS A 16 -32.70 -21.62 -2.54
CA LYS A 16 -32.82 -20.25 -3.02
C LYS A 16 -31.64 -19.42 -2.52
N TYR A 17 -31.26 -18.40 -3.26
CA TYR A 17 -30.21 -17.46 -2.85
C TYR A 17 -30.63 -16.03 -3.10
N ASN A 18 -30.04 -15.13 -2.35
CA ASN A 18 -29.97 -13.70 -2.63
C ASN A 18 -28.49 -13.33 -2.73
N PHE A 19 -28.09 -12.65 -3.79
CA PHE A 19 -26.71 -12.24 -4.01
C PHE A 19 -26.67 -10.72 -4.15
N ASP A 20 -26.09 -10.09 -3.14
CA ASP A 20 -25.77 -8.68 -3.13
C ASP A 20 -24.24 -8.55 -3.06
N TYR A 21 -23.65 -7.92 -4.07
CA TYR A 21 -22.21 -7.72 -4.16
C TYR A 21 -21.88 -6.23 -4.19
N GLN A 22 -21.22 -5.78 -3.14
CA GLN A 22 -20.72 -4.42 -3.07
C GLN A 22 -19.26 -4.41 -3.55
N TYR A 23 -19.00 -3.59 -4.56
CA TYR A 23 -17.63 -3.35 -5.00
C TYR A 23 -16.90 -2.55 -3.92
N GLY A 24 -15.70 -3.01 -3.55
CA GLY A 24 -14.80 -2.30 -2.64
C GLY A 24 -13.95 -1.27 -3.38
N GLN A 25 -12.83 -0.89 -2.76
CA GLN A 25 -11.86 0.01 -3.37
C GLN A 25 -11.25 -0.60 -4.63
N PRO A 26 -10.79 0.23 -5.58
CA PRO A 26 -10.03 -0.22 -6.73
C PRO A 26 -8.68 -0.83 -6.29
N GLU A 27 -8.03 -1.52 -7.22
CA GLU A 27 -6.66 -1.99 -6.99
C GLU A 27 -5.70 -0.81 -6.80
N LEU A 28 -4.76 -0.96 -5.87
CA LEU A 28 -3.70 0.02 -5.67
C LEU A 28 -2.55 -0.29 -6.62
N ILE A 29 -2.36 0.57 -7.61
CA ILE A 29 -1.25 0.50 -8.57
C ILE A 29 -0.45 1.80 -8.46
N ASN A 30 0.81 1.69 -8.07
CA ASN A 30 1.71 2.82 -8.01
C ASN A 30 2.09 3.29 -9.42
N ASP A 31 2.23 4.61 -9.60
CA ASP A 31 2.79 5.20 -10.83
C ASP A 31 4.32 5.08 -10.82
N ASP A 32 4.90 4.61 -11.91
CA ASP A 32 6.34 4.33 -12.02
C ASP A 32 7.21 5.57 -11.75
N ASP A 33 6.83 6.74 -12.30
CA ASP A 33 7.58 8.00 -12.08
C ASP A 33 7.55 8.41 -10.60
N ALA A 34 6.39 8.22 -9.93
CA ALA A 34 6.24 8.53 -8.52
C ALA A 34 7.03 7.55 -7.63
N VAL A 35 7.11 6.28 -8.03
CA VAL A 35 7.95 5.27 -7.35
C VAL A 35 9.42 5.62 -7.48
N ASP A 36 9.88 6.04 -8.64
CA ASP A 36 11.28 6.44 -8.84
C ASP A 36 11.67 7.61 -7.92
N ILE A 37 10.84 8.65 -7.86
CA ILE A 37 11.06 9.81 -6.97
C ILE A 37 11.11 9.37 -5.49
N LEU A 38 10.15 8.56 -5.08
CA LEU A 38 10.07 8.03 -3.73
C LEU A 38 11.30 7.18 -3.38
N LEU A 39 11.70 6.30 -4.29
CA LEU A 39 12.82 5.38 -4.09
C LEU A 39 14.15 6.14 -3.98
N GLU A 40 14.38 7.17 -4.81
CA GLU A 40 15.54 8.05 -4.68
C GLU A 40 15.59 8.72 -3.32
N ALA A 41 14.46 9.29 -2.87
CA ALA A 41 14.35 9.93 -1.56
C ALA A 41 14.57 8.95 -0.40
N ALA A 42 14.01 7.75 -0.50
CA ALA A 42 14.16 6.71 0.50
C ALA A 42 15.61 6.23 0.62
N LYS A 43 16.30 6.01 -0.52
CA LYS A 43 17.71 5.61 -0.54
C LYS A 43 18.62 6.60 0.17
N GLU A 44 18.36 7.89 0.08
CA GLU A 44 19.12 8.91 0.80
C GLU A 44 18.92 8.86 2.32
N VAL A 45 17.71 8.53 2.75
CA VAL A 45 17.36 8.52 4.19
C VAL A 45 17.79 7.25 4.88
N VAL A 46 17.54 6.09 4.27
CA VAL A 46 17.74 4.77 4.88
C VAL A 46 18.85 3.95 4.22
N GLY A 47 19.37 4.37 3.08
CA GLY A 47 20.31 3.63 2.26
C GLY A 47 19.63 2.57 1.40
N GLU A 48 20.28 2.23 0.28
CA GLU A 48 19.73 1.32 -0.74
C GLU A 48 19.36 -0.07 -0.19
N ARG A 49 20.15 -0.59 0.75
CA ARG A 49 19.95 -1.93 1.33
C ARG A 49 18.65 -2.06 2.14
N ASN A 50 18.11 -0.93 2.60
CA ASN A 50 16.89 -0.87 3.39
C ASN A 50 15.66 -0.50 2.55
N CYS A 51 15.83 -0.34 1.24
CA CYS A 51 14.75 -0.20 0.29
C CYS A 51 14.43 -1.57 -0.29
N ILE A 52 13.25 -2.11 0.04
CA ILE A 52 12.84 -3.46 -0.34
C ILE A 52 11.77 -3.37 -1.41
N ASP A 53 12.01 -4.01 -2.54
CA ASP A 53 11.01 -4.19 -3.59
C ASP A 53 10.08 -5.37 -3.24
N LEU A 54 8.81 -5.06 -3.01
CA LEU A 54 7.77 -6.06 -2.74
C LEU A 54 7.22 -6.56 -4.07
N LYS A 55 7.76 -7.67 -4.57
CA LYS A 55 7.41 -8.25 -5.88
C LYS A 55 6.02 -8.87 -5.91
N ASP A 56 5.55 -9.37 -4.76
CA ASP A 56 4.26 -10.05 -4.68
C ASP A 56 3.17 -9.06 -4.25
N PRO A 57 2.07 -8.96 -4.99
CA PRO A 57 0.95 -8.12 -4.60
C PRO A 57 0.31 -8.61 -3.30
N VAL A 58 -0.18 -7.68 -2.49
CA VAL A 58 -0.87 -7.99 -1.25
C VAL A 58 -2.37 -7.94 -1.49
N MET A 59 -3.09 -8.96 -1.00
CA MET A 59 -4.54 -9.12 -1.16
C MET A 59 -5.37 -8.26 -0.18
N GLY A 60 -4.81 -7.18 0.35
CA GLY A 60 -5.51 -6.23 1.21
C GLY A 60 -6.12 -5.08 0.42
N GLY A 61 -7.25 -4.55 0.89
CA GLY A 61 -7.79 -3.28 0.40
C GLY A 61 -7.02 -2.10 0.99
N GLU A 62 -6.88 -1.02 0.21
CA GLU A 62 -6.21 0.20 0.62
C GLU A 62 -6.95 1.39 -0.01
N ASP A 63 -7.45 2.30 0.81
CA ASP A 63 -8.26 3.44 0.34
C ASP A 63 -7.43 4.50 -0.38
N PHE A 64 -6.11 4.54 -0.21
CA PHE A 64 -5.22 5.36 -1.02
C PHE A 64 -5.35 5.08 -2.53
N SER A 65 -5.81 3.88 -2.89
CA SER A 65 -6.11 3.50 -4.28
C SER A 65 -7.10 4.44 -4.96
N GLU A 66 -8.03 5.06 -4.22
CA GLU A 66 -8.99 6.03 -4.74
C GLU A 66 -8.30 7.32 -5.22
N TYR A 67 -7.27 7.77 -4.51
CA TYR A 67 -6.47 8.93 -4.95
C TYR A 67 -5.73 8.64 -6.24
N LEU A 68 -5.22 7.42 -6.41
CA LEU A 68 -4.47 7.01 -7.60
C LEU A 68 -5.33 6.90 -8.86
N GLN A 69 -6.67 6.90 -8.73
CA GLN A 69 -7.57 7.02 -9.89
C GLN A 69 -7.59 8.45 -10.46
N ILE A 70 -7.14 9.44 -9.70
CA ILE A 70 -7.27 10.86 -10.04
C ILE A 70 -5.91 11.50 -10.28
N VAL A 71 -4.89 11.11 -9.51
CA VAL A 71 -3.55 11.68 -9.56
C VAL A 71 -2.49 10.59 -9.56
N LYS A 72 -1.35 10.86 -10.20
CA LYS A 72 -0.16 10.02 -10.09
C LYS A 72 0.38 10.04 -8.67
N GLY A 73 0.77 8.89 -8.16
CA GLY A 73 1.29 8.78 -6.80
C GLY A 73 1.89 7.41 -6.51
N ALA A 74 2.51 7.29 -5.37
CA ALA A 74 3.08 6.04 -4.88
C ALA A 74 2.76 5.81 -3.41
N PHE A 75 2.33 4.61 -3.10
CA PHE A 75 2.16 4.11 -1.76
C PHE A 75 3.35 3.24 -1.38
N PHE A 76 3.91 3.46 -0.21
CA PHE A 76 5.00 2.64 0.32
C PHE A 76 4.70 2.15 1.72
N ARG A 77 5.39 1.11 2.14
CA ARG A 77 5.31 0.58 3.49
C ARG A 77 6.53 0.97 4.29
N LEU A 78 6.29 1.49 5.48
CA LEU A 78 7.33 1.78 6.45
C LEU A 78 7.50 0.59 7.39
N GLY A 79 8.73 0.06 7.48
CA GLY A 79 9.06 -0.96 8.47
C GLY A 79 9.07 -0.36 9.88
N THR A 80 8.28 -0.95 10.78
CA THR A 80 8.10 -0.48 12.16
C THR A 80 8.42 -1.55 13.20
N CYS A 81 8.98 -2.70 12.76
CA CYS A 81 9.37 -3.80 13.62
C CYS A 81 10.69 -3.49 14.32
N SER A 82 10.71 -3.62 15.64
CA SER A 82 11.91 -3.68 16.47
C SER A 82 11.80 -4.86 17.44
N GLU A 83 12.72 -5.80 17.36
CA GLU A 83 12.74 -6.95 18.28
C GLU A 83 13.01 -6.50 19.72
N GLU A 84 13.87 -5.49 19.91
CA GLU A 84 14.20 -4.93 21.21
C GLU A 84 13.00 -4.28 21.90
N LYS A 85 12.13 -3.63 21.11
CA LYS A 85 10.91 -2.96 21.61
C LYS A 85 9.65 -3.82 21.47
N GLU A 86 9.80 -5.08 21.07
CA GLU A 86 8.72 -6.05 20.88
C GLU A 86 7.59 -5.58 19.93
N THR A 87 7.92 -4.73 18.94
CA THR A 87 6.94 -4.16 18.00
C THR A 87 6.80 -4.98 16.70
N CYS A 88 7.32 -6.22 16.66
CA CYS A 88 7.24 -7.08 15.47
C CYS A 88 5.91 -7.86 15.38
N VAL A 89 4.83 -7.25 15.82
CA VAL A 89 3.49 -7.86 15.78
C VAL A 89 2.76 -7.37 14.51
N PRO A 90 2.15 -8.27 13.71
CA PRO A 90 1.46 -7.88 12.49
C PRO A 90 0.28 -6.93 12.75
N GLN A 91 -0.04 -6.10 11.75
CA GLN A 91 -1.27 -5.30 11.74
C GLN A 91 -2.51 -6.17 11.99
N HIS A 92 -3.58 -5.57 12.52
CA HIS A 92 -4.83 -6.24 12.89
C HIS A 92 -4.72 -7.26 14.05
N ASN A 93 -3.60 -7.27 14.77
CA ASN A 93 -3.47 -8.01 16.02
C ASN A 93 -3.75 -7.07 17.21
N SER A 94 -4.37 -7.59 18.27
CA SER A 94 -4.67 -6.80 19.48
C SER A 94 -3.43 -6.29 20.23
N ARG A 95 -2.25 -6.84 19.94
CA ARG A 95 -0.96 -6.42 20.48
C ARG A 95 -0.11 -5.65 19.47
N PHE A 96 -0.73 -5.21 18.36
CA PHE A 96 -0.02 -4.42 17.35
C PHE A 96 0.53 -3.14 17.98
N ASP A 97 1.80 -2.89 17.72
CA ASP A 97 2.51 -1.71 18.12
C ASP A 97 3.56 -1.35 17.08
N VAL A 98 4.11 -0.16 17.14
CA VAL A 98 5.11 0.37 16.20
C VAL A 98 6.31 0.91 16.95
N ASP A 99 7.49 0.78 16.36
CA ASP A 99 8.66 1.52 16.85
C ASP A 99 8.51 3.00 16.47
N ASP A 100 8.39 3.88 17.47
CA ASP A 100 8.25 5.33 17.28
C ASP A 100 9.42 5.95 16.50
N ASP A 101 10.61 5.36 16.55
CA ASP A 101 11.76 5.84 15.79
C ASP A 101 11.53 5.70 14.28
N ALA A 102 10.69 4.77 13.84
CA ALA A 102 10.29 4.64 12.44
C ALA A 102 9.53 5.86 11.93
N LEU A 103 8.78 6.56 12.79
CA LEU A 103 8.06 7.79 12.41
C LEU A 103 9.00 8.87 11.90
N ARG A 104 10.17 9.02 12.51
CA ARG A 104 11.19 9.97 12.07
C ARG A 104 11.73 9.64 10.68
N VAL A 105 11.88 8.35 10.40
CA VAL A 105 12.30 7.85 9.09
C VAL A 105 11.22 8.16 8.06
N GLY A 106 9.97 7.79 8.34
CA GLY A 106 8.83 8.04 7.46
C GLY A 106 8.67 9.52 7.12
N MET A 107 8.74 10.40 8.13
CA MET A 107 8.66 11.86 7.92
C MET A 107 9.78 12.37 6.99
N LYS A 108 11.01 11.91 7.19
CA LYS A 108 12.14 12.32 6.33
C LYS A 108 11.95 11.84 4.89
N VAL A 109 11.55 10.58 4.70
CA VAL A 109 11.30 10.03 3.36
C VAL A 109 10.20 10.83 2.66
N MET A 110 9.07 11.07 3.32
CA MET A 110 7.96 11.83 2.73
C MET A 110 8.34 13.27 2.40
N ALA A 111 9.05 13.96 3.29
CA ALA A 111 9.50 15.34 3.05
C ALA A 111 10.47 15.42 1.86
N ASN A 112 11.46 14.53 1.81
CA ASN A 112 12.40 14.48 0.69
C ASN A 112 11.70 14.11 -0.63
N THR A 113 10.74 13.19 -0.59
CA THR A 113 9.94 12.83 -1.76
C THR A 113 9.17 14.04 -2.30
N ALA A 114 8.53 14.80 -1.43
CA ALA A 114 7.80 16.01 -1.82
C ALA A 114 8.71 17.07 -2.45
N LEU A 115 9.87 17.34 -1.86
CA LEU A 115 10.85 18.28 -2.41
C LEU A 115 11.35 17.85 -3.78
N ARG A 116 11.71 16.56 -3.95
CA ARG A 116 12.15 16.01 -5.23
C ARG A 116 11.06 16.04 -6.30
N ALA A 117 9.80 15.78 -5.90
CA ALA A 117 8.68 15.87 -6.83
C ALA A 117 8.49 17.30 -7.35
N ILE A 118 8.62 18.30 -6.49
CA ILE A 118 8.57 19.72 -6.88
C ILE A 118 9.69 20.05 -7.85
N GLU A 119 10.95 19.70 -7.52
CA GLU A 119 12.12 19.93 -8.37
C GLU A 119 11.96 19.27 -9.75
N ARG A 120 11.43 18.04 -9.79
CA ARG A 120 11.21 17.32 -11.05
C ARG A 120 10.13 17.98 -11.90
N LEU A 121 9.06 18.49 -11.29
CA LEU A 121 8.02 19.23 -11.99
C LEU A 121 8.51 20.57 -12.55
N GLU A 122 9.40 21.26 -11.82
CA GLU A 122 9.99 22.53 -12.27
C GLU A 122 10.98 22.33 -13.42
N ASN A 123 11.78 21.26 -13.38
CA ASN A 123 12.81 20.97 -14.38
C ASN A 123 12.28 20.21 -15.62
N GLY A 124 11.10 19.61 -15.54
CA GLY A 124 10.48 18.84 -16.62
C GLY A 124 9.60 19.65 -17.57
N LYS A 125 9.68 20.99 -17.51
CA LYS A 125 8.98 21.92 -18.43
C LYS A 125 9.81 22.22 -19.66
#